data_665c72c085e0f061356bec9091e431ad
#
_entry.id   665c72c085e0f061356bec9091e431ad
#
_cell.length_a   1.000
_cell.length_b   1.000
_cell.length_c   1.000
_cell.angle_alpha   90.00
_cell.angle_beta   90.00
_cell.angle_gamma   90.00
#
_symmetry.space_group_name_H-M   'P 1'
#
loop_
_entity.id
_entity.type
_entity.pdbx_description
1 polymer ?
#
loop_
_entity_poly.entity_id
_entity_poly.type
_entity_poly.pdbx_seq_one_letter_code
_entity_poly.pdbx_strand_id
1 'polypeptide(L)'
;MPVSYQIVPEHIYPHQMVQINDNSEVVDNTYQTNFDVNSILCVFSSPKGRDGMYSITSGSQGFINEYGEGSFANYGQPYMQAFAAASSGAATLQCLRVTADDATYAASSLMCKYSVEGTKLKLEFSVGVDNTNALTDLDNIEDVNKTTTTGTVRLFTVASIGKGAYGNNIRWRIRNNSGSDKQNNYKNYIFDIYEQENGGLVLRESFSVSFSADAIWNGESIFFDEVINDVVSGSNKVKVVSFPEAFQEIYDKYKEANPDTEFTVDTFDCILGIDKFTRQAEKNVEIVAESVDGAGTSVSPSSTAGLALGAGSDGALALTNNAATRQAALDALYTKAFNGEIDEYIKSKNRYPASLIIDANYPVATKRAMVALATKRTDCMVMLDCGTGITTKASVLSYINENLDDFTQSRIVTIEAYCMKVRDPMTKKSVVVTSGYWLSRYYPVHIKNWNGKHKPFAGNKYGIIEGAIRNSVYPTFDEDLDSEVMDELAEKHINFAKYNANRDTVRAMQDTRNPKLTNLSEQNNMLVVLDIKRDAEQICAQFEFEFAEAEDISRYNTILQGLVSKYNEAQVRSISAVMSKSDWESKHNIIHLVIALVHKDLVRTTIIEIDVNRDSDVTVG
;
A
#
# COMPACT_ATOMS: atom_id res chain seq x y z
N MET A 1 25.90 -17.91 -35.33
CA MET A 1 25.35 -16.59 -35.66
C MET A 1 24.23 -16.35 -34.65
N PRO A 2 24.26 -15.27 -33.88
CA PRO A 2 23.13 -14.95 -33.05
C PRO A 2 21.93 -14.59 -33.95
N VAL A 3 20.81 -15.24 -33.72
CA VAL A 3 19.58 -14.91 -34.41
C VAL A 3 19.10 -13.59 -33.81
N SER A 4 19.25 -12.50 -34.58
CA SER A 4 18.65 -11.22 -34.18
C SER A 4 17.15 -11.30 -34.36
N TYR A 5 16.41 -11.49 -33.29
CA TYR A 5 14.96 -11.32 -33.31
C TYR A 5 14.66 -9.82 -33.45
N GLN A 6 13.95 -9.46 -34.49
CA GLN A 6 13.37 -8.12 -34.62
C GLN A 6 12.28 -7.98 -33.55
N ILE A 7 12.53 -7.15 -32.54
CA ILE A 7 11.54 -6.81 -31.53
C ILE A 7 10.63 -5.77 -32.15
N VAL A 8 9.35 -6.11 -32.33
CA VAL A 8 8.32 -5.17 -32.80
C VAL A 8 7.60 -4.60 -31.57
N PRO A 9 7.53 -3.26 -31.42
CA PRO A 9 6.79 -2.66 -30.31
C PRO A 9 5.32 -3.08 -30.28
N GLU A 10 4.82 -3.45 -29.10
CA GLU A 10 3.40 -3.81 -28.89
C GLU A 10 2.46 -2.60 -28.96
N HIS A 11 2.99 -1.37 -28.75
CA HIS A 11 2.20 -0.15 -28.66
C HIS A 11 2.67 0.91 -29.65
N ILE A 12 1.74 1.73 -30.13
CA ILE A 12 1.99 2.79 -31.12
C ILE A 12 2.40 4.12 -30.46
N TYR A 13 2.06 4.33 -29.16
CA TYR A 13 2.47 5.51 -28.40
C TYR A 13 3.91 5.37 -27.87
N PRO A 14 4.63 6.46 -27.61
CA PRO A 14 5.98 6.41 -27.03
C PRO A 14 6.00 5.63 -25.72
N HIS A 15 6.84 4.61 -25.62
CA HIS A 15 6.95 3.75 -24.45
C HIS A 15 8.31 3.03 -24.44
N GLN A 16 8.62 2.44 -23.30
CA GLN A 16 9.84 1.65 -23.12
C GLN A 16 9.52 0.16 -23.20
N MET A 17 10.32 -0.57 -23.93
CA MET A 17 10.29 -2.03 -24.00
C MET A 17 11.59 -2.58 -23.42
N VAL A 18 11.49 -3.43 -22.39
CA VAL A 18 12.66 -4.10 -21.82
C VAL A 18 12.48 -5.61 -21.91
N GLN A 19 13.38 -6.24 -22.64
CA GLN A 19 13.45 -7.70 -22.76
C GLN A 19 14.68 -8.22 -22.02
N ILE A 20 14.50 -9.18 -21.14
CA ILE A 20 15.59 -9.87 -20.46
C ILE A 20 15.93 -11.13 -21.27
N ASN A 21 17.10 -11.14 -21.90
CA ASN A 21 17.65 -12.30 -22.59
C ASN A 21 18.72 -12.97 -21.71
N ASP A 22 18.48 -14.21 -21.32
CA ASP A 22 19.42 -15.00 -20.55
C ASP A 22 20.45 -15.65 -21.50
N ASN A 23 21.43 -14.87 -21.88
CA ASN A 23 22.57 -15.30 -22.69
C ASN A 23 23.81 -15.30 -21.78
N SER A 24 24.00 -16.30 -20.91
CA SER A 24 25.05 -16.38 -19.87
C SER A 24 26.52 -16.26 -20.34
N GLU A 25 26.79 -15.54 -21.40
CA GLU A 25 28.11 -15.25 -21.95
C GLU A 25 28.35 -13.73 -22.11
N VAL A 26 29.24 -13.25 -21.33
CA VAL A 26 30.16 -12.08 -21.28
C VAL A 26 29.95 -10.77 -22.08
N VAL A 27 30.09 -9.59 -21.51
CA VAL A 27 31.08 -8.49 -21.58
C VAL A 27 30.61 -7.06 -21.17
N ASP A 28 31.42 -6.27 -20.55
CA ASP A 28 31.63 -5.01 -19.83
C ASP A 28 31.01 -3.66 -20.26
N ASN A 29 30.66 -2.77 -19.42
CA ASN A 29 31.00 -1.63 -18.53
C ASN A 29 29.98 -0.46 -18.48
N THR A 30 29.94 0.31 -17.59
CA THR A 30 29.75 0.93 -16.26
C THR A 30 28.87 2.19 -16.12
N TYR A 31 27.95 2.31 -15.08
CA TYR A 31 27.20 3.52 -14.68
C TYR A 31 26.26 3.46 -13.41
N GLN A 32 25.74 4.59 -12.75
CA GLN A 32 24.98 4.54 -11.47
C GLN A 32 23.64 5.33 -11.41
N THR A 33 22.62 4.78 -10.73
CA THR A 33 21.40 5.45 -10.29
C THR A 33 20.95 4.94 -8.91
N ASN A 34 20.04 5.65 -8.23
CA ASN A 34 19.53 5.28 -6.90
C ASN A 34 18.03 4.95 -6.95
N PHE A 35 17.65 3.75 -6.52
CA PHE A 35 16.27 3.34 -6.33
C PHE A 35 16.09 2.62 -5.00
N ASP A 36 14.88 2.72 -4.38
CA ASP A 36 14.57 1.94 -3.18
C ASP A 36 14.27 0.49 -3.58
N VAL A 37 15.21 -0.40 -3.28
CA VAL A 37 15.13 -1.84 -3.60
C VAL A 37 14.31 -2.64 -2.60
N ASN A 38 13.80 -2.00 -1.53
CA ASN A 38 13.13 -2.64 -0.40
C ASN A 38 11.63 -2.38 -0.36
N SER A 39 10.95 -2.31 -1.51
CA SER A 39 9.51 -2.11 -1.50
C SER A 39 8.74 -3.43 -1.63
N ILE A 40 7.76 -3.62 -0.75
CA ILE A 40 6.92 -4.82 -0.67
C ILE A 40 5.47 -4.44 -0.97
N LEU A 41 4.85 -5.14 -1.91
CA LEU A 41 3.42 -5.02 -2.17
C LEU A 41 2.66 -5.89 -1.17
N CYS A 42 1.78 -5.28 -0.38
CA CYS A 42 0.99 -5.93 0.66
C CYS A 42 -0.50 -5.76 0.42
N VAL A 43 -1.26 -6.85 0.48
CA VAL A 43 -2.73 -6.84 0.40
C VAL A 43 -3.29 -7.46 1.66
N PHE A 44 -4.11 -6.74 2.41
CA PHE A 44 -4.62 -7.22 3.70
C PHE A 44 -5.94 -6.53 4.09
N SER A 45 -6.67 -7.15 5.03
CA SER A 45 -7.77 -6.53 5.77
C SER A 45 -7.25 -5.96 7.08
N SER A 46 -7.83 -4.86 7.57
CA SER A 46 -7.38 -4.15 8.78
C SER A 46 -8.54 -3.49 9.54
N PRO A 47 -8.34 -3.11 10.82
CA PRO A 47 -9.37 -2.42 11.62
C PRO A 47 -9.88 -1.11 11.02
N LYS A 48 -8.99 -0.33 10.41
CA LYS A 48 -9.27 0.96 9.77
C LYS A 48 -8.37 1.15 8.56
N GLY A 49 -8.48 2.27 7.88
CA GLY A 49 -7.62 2.72 6.79
C GLY A 49 -8.42 3.19 5.59
N ARG A 50 -7.74 3.96 4.74
CA ARG A 50 -8.32 4.41 3.47
C ARG A 50 -8.51 3.26 2.50
N ASP A 51 -9.42 3.45 1.58
CA ASP A 51 -9.57 2.56 0.43
C ASP A 51 -8.53 2.89 -0.64
N GLY A 52 -8.17 1.89 -1.46
CA GLY A 52 -7.17 2.03 -2.52
C GLY A 52 -5.72 1.87 -2.07
N MET A 53 -4.81 2.00 -3.04
CA MET A 53 -3.37 1.86 -2.85
C MET A 53 -2.78 3.01 -2.05
N TYR A 54 -1.96 2.69 -1.06
CA TYR A 54 -1.27 3.68 -0.25
C TYR A 54 0.13 3.23 0.16
N SER A 55 1.10 4.15 0.16
CA SER A 55 2.49 3.86 0.52
C SER A 55 2.79 4.18 1.98
N ILE A 56 3.35 3.24 2.72
CA ILE A 56 3.84 3.41 4.10
C ILE A 56 5.37 3.41 4.12
N THR A 57 5.95 4.53 4.52
CA THR A 57 7.40 4.72 4.69
C THR A 57 7.80 4.96 6.14
N SER A 58 6.83 5.25 7.00
CA SER A 58 7.03 5.69 8.40
C SER A 58 7.11 4.55 9.42
N GLY A 59 7.37 3.34 8.97
CA GLY A 59 7.54 2.17 9.84
C GLY A 59 6.26 1.73 10.55
N SER A 60 6.42 1.02 11.68
CA SER A 60 5.28 0.43 12.42
C SER A 60 4.29 1.45 12.96
N GLN A 61 4.76 2.63 13.37
CA GLN A 61 3.87 3.67 13.89
C GLN A 61 2.98 4.24 12.78
N GLY A 62 3.55 4.52 11.61
CA GLY A 62 2.78 4.97 10.46
C GLY A 62 1.76 3.91 10.00
N PHE A 63 2.15 2.64 10.03
CA PHE A 63 1.25 1.54 9.71
C PHE A 63 0.05 1.48 10.68
N ILE A 64 0.31 1.57 12.00
CA ILE A 64 -0.76 1.57 13.02
C ILE A 64 -1.65 2.82 12.89
N ASN A 65 -1.07 3.99 12.66
CA ASN A 65 -1.83 5.22 12.50
C ASN A 65 -2.81 5.15 11.33
N GLU A 66 -2.40 4.53 10.22
CA GLU A 66 -3.26 4.37 9.04
C GLU A 66 -4.23 3.19 9.18
N TYR A 67 -3.74 2.00 9.57
CA TYR A 67 -4.50 0.75 9.51
C TYR A 67 -5.02 0.24 10.86
N GLY A 68 -4.63 0.88 11.96
CA GLY A 68 -5.03 0.50 13.33
C GLY A 68 -4.26 -0.72 13.87
N GLU A 69 -4.54 -1.09 15.10
CA GLU A 69 -3.98 -2.29 15.75
C GLU A 69 -4.85 -3.52 15.46
N GLY A 70 -4.36 -4.43 14.63
CA GLY A 70 -5.04 -5.67 14.25
C GLY A 70 -4.34 -6.90 14.79
N SER A 71 -5.08 -7.86 15.34
CA SER A 71 -4.56 -9.13 15.80
C SER A 71 -4.59 -10.20 14.70
N PHE A 72 -3.72 -11.20 14.81
CA PHE A 72 -3.76 -12.37 13.92
C PHE A 72 -5.13 -13.08 13.93
N ALA A 73 -5.78 -13.19 15.09
CA ALA A 73 -7.08 -13.83 15.22
C ALA A 73 -8.18 -13.12 14.41
N ASN A 74 -8.08 -11.80 14.25
CA ASN A 74 -9.09 -10.99 13.58
C ASN A 74 -8.79 -10.76 12.10
N TYR A 75 -7.51 -10.56 11.74
CA TYR A 75 -7.10 -10.10 10.41
C TYR A 75 -6.11 -11.05 9.71
N GLY A 76 -5.75 -12.16 10.35
CA GLY A 76 -4.93 -13.23 9.79
C GLY A 76 -3.46 -12.86 9.57
N GLN A 77 -2.76 -13.73 8.84
CA GLN A 77 -1.35 -13.53 8.51
C GLN A 77 -1.10 -12.30 7.62
N PRO A 78 -1.93 -11.95 6.62
CA PRO A 78 -1.64 -10.82 5.74
C PRO A 78 -1.41 -9.50 6.49
N TYR A 79 -2.28 -9.17 7.45
CA TYR A 79 -2.11 -7.98 8.31
C TYR A 79 -0.85 -8.08 9.17
N MET A 80 -0.67 -9.21 9.87
CA MET A 80 0.47 -9.40 10.77
C MET A 80 1.81 -9.37 10.03
N GLN A 81 1.85 -9.89 8.81
CA GLN A 81 3.02 -9.91 7.94
C GLN A 81 3.36 -8.49 7.44
N ALA A 82 2.37 -7.71 7.00
CA ALA A 82 2.56 -6.31 6.61
C ALA A 82 3.05 -5.46 7.79
N PHE A 83 2.48 -5.64 8.98
CA PHE A 83 2.96 -5.00 10.21
C PHE A 83 4.39 -5.41 10.56
N ALA A 84 4.75 -6.70 10.42
CA ALA A 84 6.12 -7.18 10.67
C ALA A 84 7.13 -6.56 9.70
N ALA A 85 6.77 -6.41 8.42
CA ALA A 85 7.59 -5.74 7.42
C ALA A 85 7.76 -4.24 7.75
N ALA A 86 6.68 -3.53 8.12
CA ALA A 86 6.75 -2.15 8.60
C ALA A 86 7.66 -2.02 9.84
N SER A 87 7.53 -2.95 10.79
CA SER A 87 8.31 -2.97 12.04
C SER A 87 9.79 -3.23 11.83
N SER A 88 10.20 -3.75 10.67
CA SER A 88 11.61 -3.91 10.31
C SER A 88 12.34 -2.57 10.17
N GLY A 89 11.61 -1.48 9.88
CA GLY A 89 12.16 -0.15 9.59
C GLY A 89 13.09 -0.12 8.36
N ALA A 90 13.00 -1.14 7.52
CA ALA A 90 13.85 -1.33 6.35
C ALA A 90 13.06 -1.44 5.04
N ALA A 91 11.73 -1.57 5.10
CA ALA A 91 10.86 -1.74 3.94
C ALA A 91 9.94 -0.53 3.73
N THR A 92 9.77 -0.13 2.48
CA THR A 92 8.64 0.67 2.01
C THR A 92 7.49 -0.27 1.67
N LEU A 93 6.29 -0.03 2.18
CA LEU A 93 5.15 -0.89 1.89
C LEU A 93 4.21 -0.20 0.90
N GLN A 94 3.86 -0.90 -0.16
CA GLN A 94 2.78 -0.54 -1.06
C GLN A 94 1.55 -1.35 -0.63
N CYS A 95 0.65 -0.70 0.09
CA CYS A 95 -0.44 -1.34 0.78
C CYS A 95 -1.75 -1.19 0.02
N LEU A 96 -2.50 -2.28 -0.11
CA LEU A 96 -3.90 -2.28 -0.53
C LEU A 96 -4.74 -2.93 0.58
N ARG A 97 -5.57 -2.10 1.22
CA ARG A 97 -6.57 -2.60 2.16
C ARG A 97 -7.75 -3.19 1.40
N VAL A 98 -8.19 -4.38 1.77
CA VAL A 98 -9.42 -4.98 1.25
C VAL A 98 -10.58 -4.78 2.21
N THR A 99 -11.73 -4.38 1.68
CA THR A 99 -13.01 -4.21 2.36
C THR A 99 -14.07 -5.05 1.65
N ALA A 100 -15.13 -5.43 2.35
CA ALA A 100 -16.22 -6.18 1.73
C ALA A 100 -16.95 -5.35 0.66
N ASP A 101 -17.50 -6.02 -0.35
CA ASP A 101 -18.27 -5.35 -1.41
C ASP A 101 -19.51 -4.61 -0.85
N ASP A 102 -20.09 -5.14 0.25
CA ASP A 102 -21.22 -4.58 0.98
C ASP A 102 -20.80 -3.69 2.17
N ALA A 103 -19.52 -3.38 2.32
CA ALA A 103 -19.05 -2.43 3.33
C ALA A 103 -19.41 -1.00 2.96
N THR A 104 -19.69 -0.18 3.97
CA THR A 104 -20.17 1.20 3.80
C THR A 104 -19.25 2.20 4.49
N TYR A 105 -19.23 3.42 3.96
CA TYR A 105 -18.59 4.56 4.61
C TYR A 105 -19.46 5.09 5.74
N ALA A 106 -18.82 5.54 6.80
CA ALA A 106 -19.53 6.31 7.82
C ALA A 106 -19.70 7.75 7.32
N ALA A 107 -20.91 8.29 7.43
CA ALA A 107 -21.19 9.66 7.02
C ALA A 107 -22.19 10.33 7.95
N SER A 108 -22.14 11.65 8.02
CA SER A 108 -23.16 12.45 8.66
C SER A 108 -23.30 13.81 7.97
N SER A 109 -24.53 14.35 7.97
CA SER A 109 -24.82 15.67 7.41
C SER A 109 -25.20 16.64 8.52
N LEU A 110 -24.72 17.90 8.41
CA LEU A 110 -25.26 18.98 9.22
C LEU A 110 -26.57 19.46 8.58
N MET A 111 -27.66 19.23 9.28
CA MET A 111 -29.00 19.66 8.89
C MET A 111 -29.36 20.93 9.63
N CYS A 112 -30.06 21.86 8.98
CA CYS A 112 -30.59 23.07 9.57
C CYS A 112 -32.07 23.20 9.25
N LYS A 113 -32.89 23.17 10.28
CA LYS A 113 -34.30 23.56 10.19
C LYS A 113 -34.40 25.05 10.48
N TYR A 114 -35.06 25.78 9.63
CA TYR A 114 -35.23 27.22 9.78
C TYR A 114 -36.69 27.62 9.75
N SER A 115 -37.02 28.67 10.48
CA SER A 115 -38.34 29.33 10.48
C SER A 115 -38.17 30.83 10.76
N VAL A 116 -39.12 31.62 10.28
CA VAL A 116 -39.16 33.07 10.55
C VAL A 116 -40.36 33.40 11.39
N GLU A 117 -40.15 34.04 12.55
CA GLU A 117 -41.20 34.56 13.42
C GLU A 117 -41.05 36.08 13.56
N GLY A 118 -41.91 36.85 12.89
CA GLY A 118 -41.78 38.30 12.76
C GLY A 118 -40.53 38.66 11.98
N THR A 119 -39.59 39.36 12.62
CA THR A 119 -38.27 39.68 12.04
C THR A 119 -37.17 38.70 12.46
N LYS A 120 -37.45 37.73 13.32
CA LYS A 120 -36.48 36.77 13.83
C LYS A 120 -36.38 35.53 12.95
N LEU A 121 -35.17 35.20 12.53
CA LEU A 121 -34.82 33.91 11.95
C LEU A 121 -34.48 32.94 13.08
N LYS A 122 -35.20 31.83 13.16
CA LYS A 122 -34.93 30.74 14.10
C LYS A 122 -34.24 29.58 13.36
N LEU A 123 -33.10 29.13 13.88
CA LEU A 123 -32.32 28.04 13.36
C LEU A 123 -32.20 26.90 14.37
N GLU A 124 -32.45 25.68 13.92
CA GLU A 124 -32.31 24.45 14.70
C GLU A 124 -31.39 23.48 13.94
N PHE A 125 -30.25 23.19 14.52
CA PHE A 125 -29.26 22.27 13.90
C PHE A 125 -29.48 20.83 14.37
N SER A 126 -29.27 19.87 13.47
CA SER A 126 -29.29 18.45 13.79
C SER A 126 -28.24 17.70 12.97
N VAL A 127 -27.84 16.51 13.43
CA VAL A 127 -26.99 15.61 12.66
C VAL A 127 -27.86 14.55 12.00
N GLY A 128 -27.85 14.52 10.68
CA GLY A 128 -28.46 13.46 9.89
C GLY A 128 -27.47 12.33 9.66
N VAL A 129 -27.89 11.10 9.98
CA VAL A 129 -27.19 9.87 9.61
C VAL A 129 -28.15 9.05 8.76
N ASP A 130 -27.80 8.77 7.52
CA ASP A 130 -28.65 8.00 6.62
C ASP A 130 -28.38 6.50 6.81
N ASN A 131 -29.24 5.85 7.60
CA ASN A 131 -29.20 4.40 7.80
C ASN A 131 -29.98 3.63 6.73
N THR A 132 -30.70 4.32 5.83
CA THR A 132 -31.54 3.70 4.81
C THR A 132 -30.81 3.57 3.48
N ASN A 133 -30.02 4.60 3.12
CA ASN A 133 -29.21 4.65 1.90
C ASN A 133 -27.73 4.70 2.31
N ALA A 134 -27.19 3.56 2.72
CA ALA A 134 -25.81 3.48 3.17
C ALA A 134 -24.85 3.87 2.06
N LEU A 135 -23.87 4.73 2.36
CA LEU A 135 -22.88 5.23 1.41
C LEU A 135 -21.88 4.13 1.05
N THR A 136 -21.98 3.62 -0.17
CA THR A 136 -21.08 2.58 -0.70
C THR A 136 -19.98 3.12 -1.63
N ASP A 137 -20.13 4.37 -2.10
CA ASP A 137 -19.21 5.05 -2.98
C ASP A 137 -19.10 6.52 -2.58
N LEU A 138 -17.87 7.02 -2.41
CA LEU A 138 -17.61 8.42 -2.03
C LEU A 138 -17.99 9.43 -3.12
N ASP A 139 -18.13 9.00 -4.35
CA ASP A 139 -18.61 9.88 -5.41
C ASP A 139 -20.12 10.19 -5.26
N ASN A 140 -20.82 9.40 -4.44
CA ASN A 140 -22.24 9.62 -4.10
C ASN A 140 -22.44 10.32 -2.75
N ILE A 141 -21.42 10.97 -2.19
CA ILE A 141 -21.51 11.67 -0.90
C ILE A 141 -22.61 12.75 -0.90
N GLU A 142 -22.93 13.31 -2.05
CA GLU A 142 -24.01 14.28 -2.25
C GLU A 142 -25.40 13.69 -2.01
N ASP A 143 -25.58 12.38 -2.10
CA ASP A 143 -26.88 11.73 -1.92
C ASP A 143 -27.21 11.40 -0.45
N VAL A 144 -26.23 11.48 0.46
CA VAL A 144 -26.45 11.26 1.90
C VAL A 144 -27.43 12.29 2.45
N ASN A 145 -28.54 11.83 3.03
CA ASN A 145 -29.63 12.70 3.56
C ASN A 145 -30.21 13.70 2.53
N LYS A 146 -30.26 13.35 1.26
CA LYS A 146 -30.75 14.21 0.17
C LYS A 146 -32.21 14.59 0.32
N THR A 147 -33.02 13.69 0.88
CA THR A 147 -34.46 13.95 1.11
C THR A 147 -34.64 14.82 2.35
N THR A 148 -34.93 16.10 2.16
CA THR A 148 -35.22 17.05 3.22
C THR A 148 -36.70 17.34 3.30
N THR A 149 -37.18 17.70 4.49
CA THR A 149 -38.55 18.19 4.69
C THR A 149 -38.62 19.70 4.48
N THR A 150 -39.79 20.23 4.15
CA THR A 150 -39.98 21.68 3.98
C THR A 150 -39.50 22.46 5.21
N GLY A 151 -38.66 23.47 5.00
CA GLY A 151 -38.04 24.27 6.05
C GLY A 151 -36.84 23.61 6.73
N THR A 152 -36.34 22.49 6.19
CA THR A 152 -35.06 21.86 6.63
C THR A 152 -34.15 21.70 5.44
N VAL A 153 -32.91 22.17 5.56
CA VAL A 153 -31.88 22.11 4.54
C VAL A 153 -30.66 21.37 5.05
N ARG A 154 -29.88 20.84 4.14
CA ARG A 154 -28.59 20.21 4.42
C ARG A 154 -27.48 21.20 4.09
N LEU A 155 -26.64 21.53 5.07
CA LEU A 155 -25.57 22.51 4.90
C LEU A 155 -24.31 21.91 4.33
N PHE A 156 -23.91 20.76 4.82
CA PHE A 156 -22.78 19.96 4.30
C PHE A 156 -22.86 18.52 4.80
N THR A 157 -22.13 17.64 4.12
CA THR A 157 -21.95 16.25 4.50
C THR A 157 -20.48 15.96 4.72
N VAL A 158 -20.17 15.14 5.73
CA VAL A 158 -18.84 14.63 6.04
C VAL A 158 -18.90 13.11 5.98
N ALA A 159 -17.98 12.47 5.25
CA ALA A 159 -17.87 11.02 5.15
C ALA A 159 -16.44 10.56 5.50
N SER A 160 -16.31 9.37 6.09
CA SER A 160 -14.99 8.74 6.29
C SER A 160 -14.32 8.42 4.96
N ILE A 161 -12.99 8.51 4.88
CA ILE A 161 -12.24 8.21 3.64
C ILE A 161 -12.11 6.70 3.38
N GLY A 162 -12.36 5.86 4.37
CA GLY A 162 -12.32 4.40 4.26
C GLY A 162 -13.61 3.76 4.76
N LYS A 163 -14.03 2.69 4.07
CA LYS A 163 -15.20 1.87 4.47
C LYS A 163 -14.96 1.17 5.80
N GLY A 164 -16.04 0.92 6.52
CA GLY A 164 -16.04 0.09 7.71
C GLY A 164 -16.61 0.77 8.95
N ALA A 165 -16.90 -0.06 9.95
CA ALA A 165 -17.47 0.37 11.23
C ALA A 165 -16.57 1.34 12.02
N TYR A 166 -15.25 1.32 11.77
CA TYR A 166 -14.34 2.25 12.43
C TYR A 166 -14.65 3.72 12.12
N GLY A 167 -15.16 4.02 10.93
CA GLY A 167 -15.58 5.38 10.56
C GLY A 167 -16.56 6.01 11.54
N ASN A 168 -17.38 5.21 12.23
CA ASN A 168 -18.31 5.67 13.26
C ASN A 168 -17.59 6.27 14.50
N ASN A 169 -16.30 6.04 14.67
CA ASN A 169 -15.48 6.64 15.72
C ASN A 169 -14.86 7.98 15.32
N ILE A 170 -15.03 8.40 14.07
CA ILE A 170 -14.59 9.70 13.59
C ILE A 170 -15.63 10.74 14.01
N ARG A 171 -15.13 11.86 14.53
CA ARG A 171 -15.95 13.00 14.93
C ARG A 171 -15.38 14.28 14.36
N TRP A 172 -16.24 15.21 14.02
CA TRP A 172 -15.85 16.53 13.53
C TRP A 172 -16.44 17.63 14.36
N ARG A 173 -15.83 18.80 14.30
CA ARG A 173 -16.24 19.99 15.01
C ARG A 173 -15.87 21.22 14.21
N ILE A 174 -16.73 22.24 14.23
CA ILE A 174 -16.40 23.56 13.70
C ILE A 174 -16.29 24.52 14.88
N ARG A 175 -15.25 25.34 14.90
CA ARG A 175 -15.08 26.39 15.88
C ARG A 175 -14.63 27.69 15.22
N ASN A 176 -14.86 28.79 15.91
CA ASN A 176 -14.46 30.10 15.44
C ASN A 176 -12.92 30.22 15.40
N ASN A 177 -12.38 30.81 14.34
CA ASN A 177 -10.98 31.16 14.25
C ASN A 177 -10.79 32.62 14.67
N SER A 178 -10.44 32.87 15.94
CA SER A 178 -10.41 34.17 16.58
C SER A 178 -9.30 35.12 16.08
N GLY A 179 -8.47 34.71 15.11
CA GLY A 179 -7.30 35.49 14.66
C GLY A 179 -7.34 36.03 13.23
N SER A 180 -8.30 35.57 12.39
CA SER A 180 -8.17 35.71 10.92
C SER A 180 -9.23 36.58 10.24
N ASP A 181 -10.11 37.18 10.99
CA ASP A 181 -11.48 37.49 10.56
C ASP A 181 -11.67 38.78 9.77
N LYS A 182 -10.64 39.42 9.21
CA LYS A 182 -10.91 40.73 8.58
C LYS A 182 -10.17 41.08 7.30
N GLN A 183 -9.36 40.19 6.75
CA GLN A 183 -8.59 40.61 5.57
C GLN A 183 -9.34 40.55 4.23
N ASN A 184 -10.34 39.67 4.05
CA ASN A 184 -10.97 39.45 2.74
C ASN A 184 -12.51 39.36 2.74
N ASN A 185 -13.20 39.93 3.70
CA ASN A 185 -14.68 39.88 3.81
C ASN A 185 -15.28 38.47 4.00
N TYR A 186 -14.47 37.44 4.23
CA TYR A 186 -14.92 36.09 4.46
C TYR A 186 -14.56 35.63 5.87
N LYS A 187 -15.49 34.91 6.52
CA LYS A 187 -15.18 34.37 7.83
C LYS A 187 -14.44 33.05 7.70
N ASN A 188 -13.42 32.92 8.53
CA ASN A 188 -12.60 31.76 8.62
C ASN A 188 -12.94 30.95 9.89
N TYR A 189 -13.18 29.67 9.71
CA TYR A 189 -13.45 28.71 10.77
C TYR A 189 -12.32 27.72 10.89
N ILE A 190 -12.29 27.01 12.02
CA ILE A 190 -11.43 25.84 12.17
C ILE A 190 -12.31 24.58 12.17
N PHE A 191 -12.03 23.69 11.25
CA PHE A 191 -12.62 22.36 11.15
C PHE A 191 -11.67 21.36 11.77
N ASP A 192 -12.03 20.82 12.93
CA ASP A 192 -11.26 19.83 13.68
C ASP A 192 -11.84 18.44 13.44
N ILE A 193 -10.96 17.45 13.23
CA ILE A 193 -11.28 16.04 13.05
C ILE A 193 -10.66 15.24 14.19
N TYR A 194 -11.49 14.48 14.89
CA TYR A 194 -11.12 13.66 16.03
C TYR A 194 -11.35 12.19 15.73
N GLU A 195 -10.55 11.33 16.34
CA GLU A 195 -10.84 9.90 16.48
C GLU A 195 -11.17 9.57 17.94
N GLN A 196 -12.22 8.79 18.17
CA GLN A 196 -12.56 8.30 19.51
C GLN A 196 -11.75 7.03 19.79
N GLU A 197 -10.82 7.11 20.73
CA GLU A 197 -9.95 6.01 21.13
C GLU A 197 -9.97 5.85 22.65
N ASN A 198 -10.11 4.61 23.12
CA ASN A 198 -10.08 4.27 24.56
C ASN A 198 -11.00 5.16 25.45
N GLY A 199 -12.15 5.57 24.90
CA GLY A 199 -13.11 6.43 25.60
C GLY A 199 -12.77 7.92 25.63
N GLY A 200 -11.69 8.35 24.97
CA GLY A 200 -11.27 9.73 24.81
C GLY A 200 -11.32 10.20 23.35
N LEU A 201 -11.36 11.51 23.15
CA LEU A 201 -11.25 12.14 21.82
C LEU A 201 -9.80 12.58 21.58
N VAL A 202 -9.23 12.12 20.48
CA VAL A 202 -7.89 12.49 20.04
C VAL A 202 -8.00 13.36 18.79
N LEU A 203 -7.53 14.61 18.85
CA LEU A 203 -7.45 15.47 17.68
C LEU A 203 -6.43 14.89 16.67
N ARG A 204 -6.88 14.67 15.44
CA ARG A 204 -6.03 14.15 14.36
C ARG A 204 -5.65 15.22 13.36
N GLU A 205 -6.61 16.02 12.94
CA GLU A 205 -6.42 17.02 11.90
C GLU A 205 -7.18 18.30 12.26
N SER A 206 -6.71 19.43 11.75
CA SER A 206 -7.32 20.73 11.98
C SER A 206 -7.06 21.63 10.77
N PHE A 207 -8.12 22.13 10.16
CA PHE A 207 -8.06 22.91 8.93
C PHE A 207 -8.69 24.28 9.13
N SER A 208 -8.12 25.30 8.47
CA SER A 208 -8.70 26.63 8.40
C SER A 208 -9.55 26.72 7.14
N VAL A 209 -10.85 26.95 7.27
CA VAL A 209 -11.83 26.83 6.18
C VAL A 209 -12.85 27.96 6.19
N SER A 210 -13.44 28.25 5.03
CA SER A 210 -14.61 29.09 4.86
C SER A 210 -15.72 28.36 4.09
N PHE A 211 -16.98 28.70 4.35
CA PHE A 211 -18.11 28.15 3.58
C PHE A 211 -18.50 29.02 2.39
N SER A 212 -17.74 30.09 2.10
CA SER A 212 -17.89 30.87 0.88
C SER A 212 -16.97 30.32 -0.20
N ALA A 213 -17.52 29.99 -1.38
CA ALA A 213 -16.77 29.45 -2.50
C ALA A 213 -15.67 30.39 -3.04
N ASP A 214 -15.86 31.71 -2.84
CA ASP A 214 -14.91 32.73 -3.30
C ASP A 214 -13.84 33.08 -2.24
N ALA A 215 -13.80 32.37 -1.12
CA ALA A 215 -12.93 32.71 -0.01
C ALA A 215 -11.45 32.40 -0.33
N ILE A 216 -10.61 33.43 -0.27
CA ILE A 216 -9.17 33.34 -0.52
C ILE A 216 -8.41 33.89 0.70
N TRP A 217 -7.39 33.16 1.15
CA TRP A 217 -6.47 33.57 2.20
C TRP A 217 -5.02 33.38 1.73
N ASN A 218 -4.22 34.44 1.81
CA ASN A 218 -2.83 34.44 1.33
C ASN A 218 -2.63 33.98 -0.12
N GLY A 219 -3.64 34.18 -0.98
CA GLY A 219 -3.61 33.77 -2.39
C GLY A 219 -4.05 32.35 -2.68
N GLU A 220 -4.41 31.58 -1.64
CA GLU A 220 -4.93 30.20 -1.76
C GLU A 220 -6.42 30.16 -1.39
N SER A 221 -7.18 29.27 -2.02
CA SER A 221 -8.56 29.00 -1.63
C SER A 221 -8.62 28.44 -0.22
N ILE A 222 -9.56 28.95 0.57
CA ILE A 222 -9.91 28.40 1.89
C ILE A 222 -11.34 27.86 1.90
N PHE A 223 -11.92 27.59 0.71
CA PHE A 223 -13.22 27.00 0.60
C PHE A 223 -13.21 25.59 1.19
N PHE A 224 -14.22 25.27 1.98
CA PHE A 224 -14.32 24.03 2.78
C PHE A 224 -14.06 22.78 1.98
N ASP A 225 -14.74 22.64 0.82
CA ASP A 225 -14.63 21.46 -0.03
C ASP A 225 -13.24 21.33 -0.66
N GLU A 226 -12.64 22.44 -1.10
CA GLU A 226 -11.33 22.44 -1.73
C GLU A 226 -10.20 22.14 -0.74
N VAL A 227 -10.27 22.74 0.47
CA VAL A 227 -9.26 22.53 1.50
C VAL A 227 -9.28 21.09 2.05
N ILE A 228 -10.47 20.55 2.36
CA ILE A 228 -10.56 19.23 2.97
C ILE A 228 -10.32 18.10 1.96
N ASN A 229 -10.77 18.29 0.72
CA ASN A 229 -10.65 17.26 -0.32
C ASN A 229 -9.36 17.36 -1.15
N ASP A 230 -8.46 18.30 -0.85
CA ASP A 230 -7.20 18.43 -1.57
C ASP A 230 -6.37 17.15 -1.49
N VAL A 231 -5.82 16.70 -2.64
CA VAL A 231 -5.11 15.43 -2.75
C VAL A 231 -3.77 15.41 -2.01
N VAL A 232 -3.15 16.58 -1.82
CA VAL A 232 -1.81 16.71 -1.25
C VAL A 232 -1.84 17.16 0.21
N SER A 233 -2.63 18.19 0.51
CA SER A 233 -2.68 18.86 1.81
C SER A 233 -4.00 18.66 2.57
N GLY A 234 -5.00 18.03 1.95
CA GLY A 234 -6.32 17.80 2.52
C GLY A 234 -6.37 16.70 3.57
N SER A 235 -7.57 16.35 3.98
CA SER A 235 -7.79 15.37 5.04
C SER A 235 -7.40 13.95 4.61
N ASN A 236 -6.72 13.25 5.52
CA ASN A 236 -6.45 11.81 5.42
C ASN A 236 -7.52 10.96 6.15
N LYS A 237 -8.59 11.57 6.65
CA LYS A 237 -9.61 10.92 7.48
C LYS A 237 -11.01 11.05 6.91
N VAL A 238 -11.32 12.18 6.30
CA VAL A 238 -12.67 12.48 5.81
C VAL A 238 -12.65 13.10 4.41
N LYS A 239 -13.77 12.94 3.70
CA LYS A 239 -14.16 13.70 2.52
C LYS A 239 -15.41 14.51 2.84
N VAL A 240 -15.59 15.67 2.24
CA VAL A 240 -16.73 16.55 2.51
C VAL A 240 -17.38 17.04 1.22
N VAL A 241 -18.63 17.44 1.33
CA VAL A 241 -19.33 18.22 0.31
C VAL A 241 -20.21 19.26 1.01
N SER A 242 -20.14 20.50 0.61
CA SER A 242 -21.01 21.58 1.09
C SER A 242 -22.11 21.91 0.08
N PHE A 243 -23.17 22.55 0.56
CA PHE A 243 -24.32 22.94 -0.24
C PHE A 243 -24.54 24.47 -0.10
N PRO A 244 -23.79 25.29 -0.85
CA PRO A 244 -23.88 26.74 -0.78
C PRO A 244 -25.30 27.28 -1.01
N GLU A 245 -26.08 26.62 -1.87
CA GLU A 245 -27.48 26.96 -2.12
C GLU A 245 -28.37 26.86 -0.87
N ALA A 246 -28.06 25.95 0.05
CA ALA A 246 -28.78 25.81 1.31
C ALA A 246 -28.54 27.00 2.25
N PHE A 247 -27.31 27.49 2.28
CA PHE A 247 -26.98 28.74 2.99
C PHE A 247 -27.69 29.93 2.37
N GLN A 248 -27.75 30.00 1.04
CA GLN A 248 -28.44 31.04 0.30
C GLN A 248 -29.95 31.01 0.56
N GLU A 249 -30.58 29.84 0.62
CA GLU A 249 -31.99 29.66 0.92
C GLU A 249 -32.34 30.23 2.31
N ILE A 250 -31.56 29.92 3.33
CA ILE A 250 -31.75 30.44 4.69
C ILE A 250 -31.59 31.97 4.69
N TYR A 251 -30.56 32.46 3.99
CA TYR A 251 -30.29 33.88 3.86
C TYR A 251 -31.44 34.64 3.19
N ASP A 252 -31.98 34.12 2.11
CA ASP A 252 -33.10 34.75 1.39
C ASP A 252 -34.32 34.88 2.27
N LYS A 253 -34.59 33.87 3.11
CA LYS A 253 -35.68 33.91 4.10
C LYS A 253 -35.42 34.95 5.20
N TYR A 254 -34.17 35.10 5.64
CA TYR A 254 -33.80 36.15 6.58
C TYR A 254 -34.01 37.54 5.97
N LYS A 255 -33.65 37.73 4.70
CA LYS A 255 -33.81 39.00 3.98
C LYS A 255 -35.25 39.34 3.67
N GLU A 256 -36.11 38.33 3.37
CA GLU A 256 -37.56 38.54 3.25
C GLU A 256 -38.15 39.14 4.52
N ALA A 257 -37.68 38.66 5.69
CA ALA A 257 -38.14 39.16 7.00
C ALA A 257 -37.48 40.48 7.43
N ASN A 258 -36.33 40.83 6.83
CA ASN A 258 -35.53 42.02 7.20
C ASN A 258 -35.04 42.76 5.93
N PRO A 259 -35.96 43.33 5.12
CA PRO A 259 -35.63 43.87 3.79
C PRO A 259 -34.64 45.06 3.84
N ASP A 260 -34.68 45.85 4.92
CA ASP A 260 -33.83 47.03 5.12
C ASP A 260 -32.44 46.69 5.70
N THR A 261 -32.17 45.43 6.00
CA THR A 261 -30.89 45.04 6.59
C THR A 261 -29.86 44.75 5.47
N GLU A 262 -28.74 45.47 5.49
CA GLU A 262 -27.62 45.13 4.61
C GLU A 262 -27.03 43.76 4.99
N PHE A 263 -26.77 42.95 3.98
CA PHE A 263 -26.10 41.67 4.16
C PHE A 263 -24.61 41.89 4.33
N THR A 264 -24.13 41.54 5.48
CA THR A 264 -22.72 41.54 5.80
C THR A 264 -22.25 40.12 6.09
N VAL A 265 -20.94 39.89 6.00
CA VAL A 265 -20.29 38.62 6.41
C VAL A 265 -20.71 38.25 7.83
N ASP A 266 -20.82 39.21 8.73
CA ASP A 266 -21.29 38.99 10.11
C ASP A 266 -22.71 38.42 10.19
N THR A 267 -23.57 38.75 9.22
CA THR A 267 -24.94 38.20 9.17
C THR A 267 -24.94 36.75 8.68
N PHE A 268 -24.11 36.46 7.67
CA PHE A 268 -23.95 35.10 7.17
C PHE A 268 -23.38 34.15 8.25
N ASP A 269 -22.44 34.64 9.03
CA ASP A 269 -21.85 33.92 10.17
C ASP A 269 -22.85 33.46 11.21
N CYS A 270 -23.91 34.23 11.39
CA CYS A 270 -24.98 33.84 12.31
C CYS A 270 -25.70 32.56 11.89
N ILE A 271 -25.67 32.20 10.59
CA ILE A 271 -26.34 31.01 10.06
C ILE A 271 -25.73 29.72 10.62
N LEU A 272 -24.41 29.66 10.85
CA LEU A 272 -23.78 28.47 11.42
C LEU A 272 -23.91 28.34 12.94
N GLY A 273 -24.41 29.38 13.62
CA GLY A 273 -24.58 29.35 15.06
C GLY A 273 -23.30 29.22 15.88
N ILE A 274 -22.15 29.49 15.27
CA ILE A 274 -20.83 29.31 15.88
C ILE A 274 -20.38 30.56 16.62
N ASP A 275 -20.94 31.73 16.24
CA ASP A 275 -20.66 32.98 16.90
C ASP A 275 -21.46 33.18 18.18
N LYS A 276 -20.88 33.96 19.10
CA LYS A 276 -21.46 34.21 20.43
C LYS A 276 -22.93 34.63 20.33
N PHE A 277 -23.77 34.08 21.18
CA PHE A 277 -25.21 34.37 21.33
C PHE A 277 -25.57 35.87 21.29
N THR A 278 -24.67 36.74 21.76
CA THR A 278 -24.85 38.19 21.72
C THR A 278 -24.90 38.76 20.29
N ARG A 279 -24.09 38.28 19.38
CA ARG A 279 -24.14 38.72 17.97
C ARG A 279 -25.39 38.23 17.24
N GLN A 280 -25.86 37.05 17.57
CA GLN A 280 -27.04 36.48 16.96
C GLN A 280 -28.32 37.26 17.37
N ALA A 281 -28.41 37.67 18.62
CA ALA A 281 -29.54 38.50 19.10
C ALA A 281 -29.54 39.88 18.42
N GLU A 282 -28.40 40.48 18.20
CA GLU A 282 -28.22 41.79 17.51
C GLU A 282 -28.61 41.70 16.03
N LYS A 283 -28.50 40.51 15.41
CA LYS A 283 -28.82 40.28 14.00
C LYS A 283 -30.20 39.65 13.75
N ASN A 284 -31.09 39.63 14.77
CA ASN A 284 -32.37 38.97 14.68
C ASN A 284 -32.31 37.48 14.31
N VAL A 285 -31.24 36.77 14.70
CA VAL A 285 -31.08 35.34 14.54
C VAL A 285 -31.13 34.67 15.91
N GLU A 286 -32.03 33.72 16.07
CA GLU A 286 -32.15 32.90 17.27
C GLU A 286 -31.80 31.45 16.98
N ILE A 287 -30.77 30.91 17.63
CA ILE A 287 -30.49 29.49 17.59
C ILE A 287 -31.32 28.82 18.66
N VAL A 288 -32.24 27.99 18.22
CA VAL A 288 -33.04 27.16 19.10
C VAL A 288 -32.12 26.06 19.63
N ALA A 289 -31.65 26.23 20.85
CA ALA A 289 -30.89 25.20 21.54
C ALA A 289 -31.93 24.20 22.11
N GLU A 290 -31.80 22.87 22.00
CA GLU A 290 -30.75 21.99 22.40
C GLU A 290 -31.29 20.99 23.42
N SER A 291 -31.52 19.84 23.02
CA SER A 291 -31.35 18.71 23.91
C SER A 291 -30.67 17.62 23.13
N VAL A 292 -29.73 16.97 23.75
CA VAL A 292 -28.86 15.99 23.12
C VAL A 292 -29.33 14.62 23.50
N ASP A 293 -29.82 13.89 22.54
CA ASP A 293 -29.67 12.45 22.53
C ASP A 293 -30.02 11.83 21.15
N GLY A 294 -29.42 10.80 20.86
CA GLY A 294 -29.15 9.98 19.72
C GLY A 294 -30.20 9.77 18.62
N ALA A 295 -31.26 10.57 18.47
CA ALA A 295 -32.20 10.39 17.37
C ALA A 295 -32.83 11.71 16.93
N GLY A 296 -32.13 12.46 16.10
CA GLY A 296 -32.68 13.65 15.44
C GLY A 296 -32.77 14.90 16.31
N THR A 297 -31.84 15.08 17.22
CA THR A 297 -31.82 16.15 18.23
C THR A 297 -30.97 17.34 17.78
N SER A 298 -31.36 18.52 18.23
CA SER A 298 -30.64 19.79 18.03
C SER A 298 -29.24 19.70 18.62
N VAL A 299 -28.23 20.05 17.83
CA VAL A 299 -26.80 19.95 18.20
C VAL A 299 -26.07 21.26 17.89
N SER A 300 -24.97 21.50 18.58
CA SER A 300 -24.08 22.60 18.25
C SER A 300 -22.92 22.08 17.38
N PRO A 301 -22.68 22.67 16.19
CA PRO A 301 -21.51 22.35 15.36
C PRO A 301 -20.18 22.59 16.08
N SER A 302 -20.17 23.44 17.11
CA SER A 302 -19.00 23.78 17.94
C SER A 302 -18.87 22.93 19.21
N SER A 303 -19.72 21.92 19.38
CA SER A 303 -19.70 21.03 20.56
C SER A 303 -18.32 20.45 20.82
N THR A 304 -17.83 20.53 22.06
CA THR A 304 -16.54 19.97 22.45
C THR A 304 -16.52 18.42 22.41
N ALA A 305 -17.69 17.80 22.42
CA ALA A 305 -17.82 16.35 22.22
C ALA A 305 -17.62 15.91 20.76
N GLY A 306 -17.64 16.87 19.82
CA GLY A 306 -17.64 16.60 18.39
C GLY A 306 -18.91 15.90 17.92
N LEU A 307 -19.19 15.98 16.63
CA LEU A 307 -20.34 15.34 15.98
C LEU A 307 -19.86 14.06 15.28
N ALA A 308 -20.50 12.93 15.60
CA ALA A 308 -20.08 11.61 15.11
C ALA A 308 -20.53 11.37 13.66
N LEU A 309 -19.69 10.67 12.89
CA LEU A 309 -20.16 9.97 11.69
C LEU A 309 -20.95 8.72 12.09
N GLY A 310 -21.74 8.18 11.16
CA GLY A 310 -22.56 7.00 11.42
C GLY A 310 -22.80 6.16 10.17
N ALA A 311 -23.52 5.06 10.33
CA ALA A 311 -23.86 4.10 9.26
C ALA A 311 -22.66 3.40 8.58
N GLY A 312 -21.44 3.54 9.09
CA GLY A 312 -20.29 2.77 8.61
C GLY A 312 -20.38 1.30 9.01
N SER A 313 -20.13 0.39 8.07
CA SER A 313 -20.23 -1.06 8.29
C SER A 313 -19.10 -1.81 7.55
N ASP A 314 -18.58 -2.86 8.21
CA ASP A 314 -17.61 -3.77 7.62
C ASP A 314 -18.26 -4.84 6.71
N GLY A 315 -19.59 -4.87 6.58
CA GLY A 315 -20.32 -5.82 5.76
C GLY A 315 -20.00 -7.28 6.09
N ALA A 316 -19.72 -8.08 5.08
CA ALA A 316 -19.36 -9.49 5.21
C ALA A 316 -18.09 -9.71 6.06
N LEU A 317 -17.20 -8.71 6.19
CA LEU A 317 -15.97 -8.81 6.98
C LEU A 317 -16.13 -8.42 8.46
N ALA A 318 -17.34 -8.07 8.92
CA ALA A 318 -17.58 -7.71 10.30
C ALA A 318 -17.11 -8.82 11.28
N LEU A 319 -16.41 -8.42 12.35
CA LEU A 319 -15.85 -9.37 13.33
C LEU A 319 -16.93 -10.16 14.10
N THR A 320 -18.16 -9.70 14.05
CA THR A 320 -19.34 -10.40 14.61
C THR A 320 -19.84 -11.55 13.74
N ASN A 321 -19.43 -11.60 12.46
CA ASN A 321 -19.82 -12.66 11.53
C ASN A 321 -19.06 -13.97 11.81
N ASN A 322 -19.61 -15.08 11.31
CA ASN A 322 -18.96 -16.39 11.40
C ASN A 322 -17.56 -16.35 10.76
N ALA A 323 -16.56 -16.90 11.46
CA ALA A 323 -15.17 -16.86 11.02
C ALA A 323 -14.92 -17.54 9.67
N ALA A 324 -15.62 -18.66 9.38
CA ALA A 324 -15.46 -19.37 8.10
C ALA A 324 -16.06 -18.57 6.93
N THR A 325 -17.23 -17.96 7.12
CA THR A 325 -17.86 -17.09 6.12
C THR A 325 -16.99 -15.86 5.84
N ARG A 326 -16.45 -15.25 6.90
CA ARG A 326 -15.53 -14.11 6.77
C ARG A 326 -14.23 -14.48 6.05
N GLN A 327 -13.66 -15.66 6.34
CA GLN A 327 -12.46 -16.13 5.65
C GLN A 327 -12.72 -16.37 4.16
N ALA A 328 -13.85 -17.00 3.80
CA ALA A 328 -14.21 -17.20 2.40
C ALA A 328 -14.40 -15.88 1.63
N ALA A 329 -14.99 -14.87 2.27
CA ALA A 329 -15.09 -13.52 1.70
C ALA A 329 -13.70 -12.87 1.52
N LEU A 330 -12.81 -12.98 2.50
CA LEU A 330 -11.43 -12.49 2.42
C LEU A 330 -10.65 -13.16 1.27
N ASP A 331 -10.76 -14.47 1.12
CA ASP A 331 -10.07 -15.23 0.07
C ASP A 331 -10.48 -14.77 -1.33
N ALA A 332 -11.78 -14.50 -1.53
CA ALA A 332 -12.29 -13.94 -2.78
C ALA A 332 -11.78 -12.50 -3.02
N LEU A 333 -11.78 -11.66 -1.98
CA LEU A 333 -11.32 -10.27 -2.06
C LEU A 333 -9.82 -10.17 -2.33
N TYR A 334 -8.99 -11.04 -1.73
CA TYR A 334 -7.55 -11.08 -2.03
C TYR A 334 -7.31 -11.41 -3.50
N THR A 335 -8.06 -12.35 -4.06
CA THR A 335 -7.96 -12.69 -5.49
C THR A 335 -8.36 -11.51 -6.38
N LYS A 336 -9.49 -10.84 -6.08
CA LYS A 336 -9.92 -9.61 -6.78
C LYS A 336 -8.87 -8.51 -6.68
N ALA A 337 -8.26 -8.32 -5.51
CA ALA A 337 -7.24 -7.30 -5.28
C ALA A 337 -6.02 -7.51 -6.18
N PHE A 338 -5.45 -8.71 -6.21
CA PHE A 338 -4.29 -9.00 -7.06
C PHE A 338 -4.63 -9.02 -8.57
N ASN A 339 -5.87 -9.26 -8.95
CA ASN A 339 -6.35 -9.05 -10.32
C ASN A 339 -6.48 -7.55 -10.69
N GLY A 340 -6.43 -6.66 -9.69
CA GLY A 340 -6.64 -5.22 -9.86
C GLY A 340 -8.09 -4.87 -10.16
N GLU A 341 -9.02 -5.59 -9.53
CA GLU A 341 -10.46 -5.36 -9.60
C GLU A 341 -10.95 -4.45 -8.46
N ILE A 342 -10.19 -4.36 -7.35
CA ILE A 342 -10.47 -3.45 -6.23
C ILE A 342 -9.83 -2.08 -6.48
N ASP A 343 -8.57 -2.07 -6.89
CA ASP A 343 -7.85 -0.85 -7.29
C ASP A 343 -6.90 -1.19 -8.44
N GLU A 344 -7.11 -0.58 -9.60
CA GLU A 344 -6.29 -0.83 -10.79
C GLU A 344 -4.86 -0.33 -10.64
N TYR A 345 -4.61 0.65 -9.75
CA TYR A 345 -3.26 1.18 -9.52
C TYR A 345 -2.29 0.15 -8.94
N ILE A 346 -2.77 -0.98 -8.43
CA ILE A 346 -1.90 -2.12 -8.06
C ILE A 346 -1.04 -2.60 -9.25
N LYS A 347 -1.51 -2.39 -10.48
CA LYS A 347 -0.82 -2.74 -11.73
C LYS A 347 0.22 -1.69 -12.14
N SER A 348 0.19 -0.49 -11.54
CA SER A 348 1.07 0.62 -11.91
C SER A 348 2.41 0.56 -11.18
N LYS A 349 3.44 0.05 -11.86
CA LYS A 349 4.80 0.01 -11.34
C LYS A 349 5.43 1.39 -11.11
N ASN A 350 5.00 2.41 -11.87
CA ASN A 350 5.53 3.76 -11.77
C ASN A 350 4.97 4.52 -10.58
N ARG A 351 3.67 4.32 -10.26
CA ARG A 351 3.02 4.99 -9.13
C ARG A 351 3.28 4.28 -7.80
N TYR A 352 3.28 2.95 -7.82
CA TYR A 352 3.52 2.10 -6.64
C TYR A 352 4.59 1.05 -6.95
N PRO A 353 5.87 1.44 -7.02
CA PRO A 353 6.96 0.52 -7.33
C PRO A 353 7.08 -0.55 -6.25
N ALA A 354 7.27 -1.80 -6.66
CA ALA A 354 7.46 -2.91 -5.74
C ALA A 354 8.59 -3.83 -6.22
N SER A 355 9.43 -4.28 -5.31
CA SER A 355 10.46 -5.28 -5.57
C SER A 355 9.96 -6.69 -5.30
N LEU A 356 9.04 -6.82 -4.35
CA LEU A 356 8.60 -8.12 -3.83
C LEU A 356 7.07 -8.15 -3.65
N ILE A 357 6.49 -9.29 -4.00
CA ILE A 357 5.16 -9.72 -3.58
C ILE A 357 5.36 -11.00 -2.76
N ILE A 358 5.10 -10.96 -1.47
CA ILE A 358 5.36 -12.08 -0.57
C ILE A 358 4.03 -12.68 -0.12
N ASP A 359 3.88 -13.98 -0.33
CA ASP A 359 2.69 -14.73 0.06
C ASP A 359 2.46 -14.66 1.58
N ALA A 360 1.22 -14.60 1.97
CA ALA A 360 0.80 -14.50 3.36
C ALA A 360 -0.25 -15.57 3.73
N ASN A 361 0.01 -16.80 3.29
CA ASN A 361 -0.91 -17.93 3.43
C ASN A 361 -2.21 -17.73 2.62
N TYR A 362 -2.10 -17.16 1.44
CA TYR A 362 -3.26 -16.98 0.55
C TYR A 362 -3.69 -18.30 -0.10
N PRO A 363 -4.95 -18.42 -0.53
CA PRO A 363 -5.40 -19.58 -1.30
C PRO A 363 -4.73 -19.65 -2.68
N VAL A 364 -4.72 -20.84 -3.28
CA VAL A 364 -4.03 -21.11 -4.56
C VAL A 364 -4.50 -20.18 -5.69
N ALA A 365 -5.80 -19.85 -5.74
CA ALA A 365 -6.34 -18.90 -6.71
C ALA A 365 -5.67 -17.52 -6.60
N THR A 366 -5.48 -17.03 -5.37
CA THR A 366 -4.78 -15.77 -5.09
C THR A 366 -3.29 -15.87 -5.47
N LYS A 367 -2.61 -16.99 -5.19
CA LYS A 367 -1.22 -17.22 -5.60
C LYS A 367 -1.06 -17.10 -7.12
N ARG A 368 -2.01 -17.64 -7.90
CA ARG A 368 -2.03 -17.46 -9.36
C ARG A 368 -2.22 -16.01 -9.78
N ALA A 369 -3.12 -15.29 -9.12
CA ALA A 369 -3.31 -13.86 -9.37
C ALA A 369 -2.05 -13.02 -9.05
N MET A 370 -1.33 -13.35 -7.95
CA MET A 370 -0.05 -12.71 -7.60
C MET A 370 0.99 -12.89 -8.71
N VAL A 371 1.15 -14.11 -9.23
CA VAL A 371 2.11 -14.39 -10.31
C VAL A 371 1.70 -13.71 -11.62
N ALA A 372 0.41 -13.72 -11.95
CA ALA A 372 -0.11 -13.01 -13.12
C ALA A 372 0.14 -11.48 -13.02
N LEU A 373 -0.09 -10.90 -11.83
CA LEU A 373 0.21 -9.49 -11.56
C LEU A 373 1.70 -9.18 -11.75
N ALA A 374 2.59 -9.96 -11.13
CA ALA A 374 4.04 -9.75 -11.25
C ALA A 374 4.54 -9.90 -12.69
N THR A 375 4.01 -10.86 -13.43
CA THR A 375 4.31 -11.04 -14.86
C THR A 375 3.90 -9.82 -15.69
N LYS A 376 2.75 -9.22 -15.37
CA LYS A 376 2.27 -8.00 -16.03
C LYS A 376 3.07 -6.76 -15.61
N ARG A 377 3.37 -6.63 -14.32
CA ARG A 377 4.15 -5.49 -13.77
C ARG A 377 5.59 -5.50 -14.23
N THR A 378 6.22 -6.67 -14.26
CA THR A 378 7.63 -6.89 -14.68
C THR A 378 8.70 -6.22 -13.80
N ASP A 379 8.35 -5.67 -12.64
CA ASP A 379 9.26 -4.97 -11.71
C ASP A 379 9.53 -5.73 -10.39
N CYS A 380 8.83 -6.84 -10.14
CA CYS A 380 8.86 -7.54 -8.86
C CYS A 380 9.00 -9.06 -9.00
N MET A 381 9.47 -9.70 -7.92
CA MET A 381 9.41 -11.15 -7.73
C MET A 381 8.26 -11.55 -6.82
N VAL A 382 7.78 -12.77 -6.99
CA VAL A 382 6.77 -13.39 -6.11
C VAL A 382 7.42 -14.50 -5.29
N MET A 383 7.24 -14.45 -3.98
CA MET A 383 7.67 -15.50 -3.05
C MET A 383 6.42 -16.20 -2.52
N LEU A 384 6.14 -17.39 -3.05
CA LEU A 384 5.00 -18.22 -2.68
C LEU A 384 5.33 -19.11 -1.49
N ASP A 385 4.34 -19.46 -0.71
CA ASP A 385 4.41 -20.45 0.36
C ASP A 385 3.53 -21.69 0.08
N CYS A 386 3.77 -22.76 0.81
CA CYS A 386 2.98 -23.99 0.76
C CYS A 386 1.86 -24.03 1.83
N GLY A 387 1.52 -22.90 2.44
CA GLY A 387 0.51 -22.81 3.48
C GLY A 387 0.95 -23.38 4.84
N THR A 388 0.08 -23.26 5.84
CA THR A 388 0.35 -23.71 7.22
C THR A 388 -0.01 -25.19 7.47
N GLY A 389 -0.60 -25.88 6.49
CA GLY A 389 -1.00 -27.28 6.58
C GLY A 389 0.12 -28.29 6.34
N ILE A 390 1.26 -27.85 5.81
CA ILE A 390 2.43 -28.70 5.49
C ILE A 390 3.27 -28.98 6.74
N THR A 391 2.79 -29.85 7.61
CA THR A 391 3.48 -30.16 8.87
C THR A 391 4.46 -31.32 8.79
N THR A 392 4.44 -32.09 7.71
CA THR A 392 5.30 -33.26 7.47
C THR A 392 6.03 -33.15 6.13
N LYS A 393 7.14 -33.87 6.02
CA LYS A 393 7.96 -33.91 4.79
C LYS A 393 7.17 -34.42 3.57
N ALA A 394 6.36 -35.45 3.76
CA ALA A 394 5.51 -35.98 2.69
C ALA A 394 4.40 -35.01 2.25
N SER A 395 3.84 -34.22 3.18
CA SER A 395 2.79 -33.25 2.86
C SER A 395 3.29 -32.08 2.00
N VAL A 396 4.58 -31.76 2.05
CA VAL A 396 5.20 -30.75 1.19
C VAL A 396 5.12 -31.13 -0.28
N LEU A 397 5.61 -32.31 -0.63
CA LEU A 397 5.63 -32.80 -2.02
C LEU A 397 4.23 -32.97 -2.59
N SER A 398 3.31 -33.54 -1.78
CA SER A 398 1.90 -33.66 -2.19
C SER A 398 1.29 -32.30 -2.49
N TYR A 399 1.45 -31.32 -1.60
CA TYR A 399 0.91 -29.98 -1.80
C TYR A 399 1.46 -29.30 -3.06
N ILE A 400 2.78 -29.41 -3.30
CA ILE A 400 3.42 -28.82 -4.47
C ILE A 400 2.90 -29.44 -5.75
N ASN A 401 2.86 -30.77 -5.83
CA ASN A 401 2.40 -31.49 -7.02
C ASN A 401 0.93 -31.22 -7.34
N GLU A 402 0.09 -31.04 -6.31
CA GLU A 402 -1.34 -30.81 -6.48
C GLU A 402 -1.69 -29.35 -6.80
N ASN A 403 -0.92 -28.39 -6.27
CA ASN A 403 -1.34 -26.99 -6.22
C ASN A 403 -0.40 -26.00 -6.90
N LEU A 404 0.92 -26.30 -7.00
CA LEU A 404 1.94 -25.34 -7.41
C LEU A 404 2.83 -25.84 -8.57
N ASP A 405 2.51 -26.99 -9.18
CA ASP A 405 3.35 -27.58 -10.23
C ASP A 405 3.31 -26.78 -11.53
N ASP A 406 2.23 -26.06 -11.81
CA ASP A 406 2.07 -25.18 -12.98
C ASP A 406 2.95 -23.91 -12.97
N PHE A 407 3.63 -23.60 -11.88
CA PHE A 407 4.61 -22.47 -11.81
C PHE A 407 6.04 -22.83 -12.21
N THR A 408 6.25 -23.94 -12.93
CA THR A 408 7.57 -24.53 -13.26
C THR A 408 8.42 -23.74 -14.26
N GLN A 409 7.92 -22.68 -14.88
CA GLN A 409 8.60 -21.96 -15.95
C GLN A 409 8.94 -20.49 -15.58
N SER A 410 9.02 -20.16 -14.29
CA SER A 410 9.11 -18.77 -13.88
C SER A 410 10.38 -18.43 -13.11
N ARG A 411 11.19 -17.52 -13.67
CA ARG A 411 12.37 -16.91 -13.01
C ARG A 411 11.97 -15.93 -11.90
N ILE A 412 10.74 -15.39 -11.94
CA ILE A 412 10.26 -14.38 -10.98
C ILE A 412 9.50 -14.99 -9.81
N VAL A 413 9.44 -16.33 -9.71
CA VAL A 413 8.72 -17.03 -8.64
C VAL A 413 9.68 -17.88 -7.83
N THR A 414 9.62 -17.79 -6.50
CA THR A 414 10.19 -18.76 -5.57
C THR A 414 9.07 -19.46 -4.80
N ILE A 415 9.31 -20.68 -4.35
CA ILE A 415 8.38 -21.43 -3.50
C ILE A 415 9.10 -21.83 -2.22
N GLU A 416 8.49 -21.53 -1.08
CA GLU A 416 9.02 -21.77 0.25
C GLU A 416 8.20 -22.87 0.95
N ALA A 417 8.84 -23.96 1.33
CA ALA A 417 8.20 -25.15 1.85
C ALA A 417 8.37 -25.35 3.36
N TYR A 418 8.15 -24.30 4.14
CA TYR A 418 8.17 -24.37 5.61
C TYR A 418 7.23 -23.34 6.24
N CYS A 419 6.79 -23.64 7.45
CA CYS A 419 6.02 -22.75 8.31
C CYS A 419 6.61 -22.71 9.72
N MET A 420 6.17 -21.78 10.57
CA MET A 420 6.74 -21.60 11.88
C MET A 420 5.73 -21.09 12.90
N LYS A 421 6.02 -21.31 14.19
CA LYS A 421 5.29 -20.64 15.26
C LYS A 421 6.01 -19.36 15.66
N VAL A 422 5.24 -18.29 15.73
CA VAL A 422 5.72 -16.97 16.19
C VAL A 422 4.77 -16.38 17.22
N ARG A 423 5.16 -15.30 17.87
CA ARG A 423 4.26 -14.54 18.73
C ARG A 423 3.60 -13.43 17.95
N ASP A 424 2.26 -13.38 17.99
CA ASP A 424 1.51 -12.23 17.49
C ASP A 424 1.99 -10.94 18.20
N PRO A 425 2.45 -9.93 17.48
CA PRO A 425 2.97 -8.70 18.08
C PRO A 425 1.98 -7.98 18.98
N MET A 426 0.68 -8.06 18.68
CA MET A 426 -0.39 -7.35 19.41
C MET A 426 -0.84 -8.15 20.63
N THR A 427 -1.23 -9.42 20.44
CA THR A 427 -1.82 -10.23 21.52
C THR A 427 -0.81 -11.05 22.31
N LYS A 428 0.45 -11.14 21.86
CA LYS A 428 1.52 -11.98 22.42
C LYS A 428 1.21 -13.49 22.39
N LYS A 429 0.08 -13.90 21.80
CA LYS A 429 -0.29 -15.31 21.64
C LYS A 429 0.57 -16.00 20.59
N SER A 430 0.81 -17.29 20.76
CA SER A 430 1.50 -18.11 19.76
C SER A 430 0.57 -18.40 18.59
N VAL A 431 1.04 -18.14 17.38
CA VAL A 431 0.32 -18.39 16.12
C VAL A 431 1.23 -19.11 15.13
N VAL A 432 0.64 -19.86 14.20
CA VAL A 432 1.34 -20.50 13.09
C VAL A 432 1.27 -19.60 11.89
N VAL A 433 2.41 -19.35 11.25
CA VAL A 433 2.55 -18.54 10.04
C VAL A 433 3.42 -19.26 9.03
N THR A 434 3.27 -18.91 7.77
CA THR A 434 4.14 -19.41 6.72
C THR A 434 5.48 -18.66 6.67
N SER A 435 6.41 -19.14 5.87
CA SER A 435 7.71 -18.54 5.57
C SER A 435 7.62 -17.06 5.17
N GLY A 436 6.52 -16.65 4.52
CA GLY A 436 6.27 -15.27 4.10
C GLY A 436 6.42 -14.25 5.25
N TYR A 437 6.01 -14.61 6.46
CA TYR A 437 6.19 -13.75 7.64
C TYR A 437 7.67 -13.46 7.94
N TRP A 438 8.52 -14.50 7.90
CA TRP A 438 9.95 -14.35 8.13
C TRP A 438 10.62 -13.55 7.01
N LEU A 439 10.30 -13.88 5.75
CA LEU A 439 10.81 -13.16 4.59
C LEU A 439 10.45 -11.69 4.63
N SER A 440 9.19 -11.34 4.90
CA SER A 440 8.72 -9.95 4.94
C SER A 440 9.41 -9.12 6.03
N ARG A 441 9.76 -9.74 7.15
CA ARG A 441 10.40 -9.06 8.27
C ARG A 441 11.92 -8.95 8.11
N TYR A 442 12.58 -10.03 7.72
CA TYR A 442 14.05 -10.10 7.81
C TYR A 442 14.77 -9.85 6.49
N TYR A 443 14.13 -10.13 5.35
CA TYR A 443 14.76 -9.88 4.05
C TYR A 443 15.04 -8.39 3.79
N PRO A 444 14.14 -7.44 4.06
CA PRO A 444 14.44 -6.02 3.94
C PRO A 444 15.60 -5.57 4.86
N VAL A 445 15.67 -6.12 6.07
CA VAL A 445 16.79 -5.85 7.00
C VAL A 445 18.11 -6.39 6.43
N HIS A 446 18.06 -7.58 5.84
CA HIS A 446 19.24 -8.16 5.18
C HIS A 446 19.75 -7.26 4.04
N ILE A 447 18.89 -6.80 3.14
CA ILE A 447 19.27 -5.88 2.07
C ILE A 447 19.83 -4.56 2.64
N LYS A 448 19.17 -3.98 3.65
CA LYS A 448 19.63 -2.76 4.31
C LYS A 448 21.03 -2.92 4.94
N ASN A 449 21.29 -4.03 5.61
CA ASN A 449 22.59 -4.35 6.22
C ASN A 449 23.72 -4.50 5.17
N TRP A 450 23.36 -4.75 3.92
CA TRP A 450 24.27 -4.83 2.79
C TRP A 450 24.22 -3.61 1.86
N ASN A 451 23.77 -2.45 2.39
CA ASN A 451 23.71 -1.19 1.66
C ASN A 451 22.93 -1.28 0.33
N GLY A 452 21.75 -1.90 0.38
CA GLY A 452 20.88 -2.07 -0.78
C GLY A 452 21.30 -3.19 -1.75
N LYS A 453 22.24 -4.05 -1.38
CA LYS A 453 22.74 -5.12 -2.26
C LYS A 453 22.02 -6.44 -1.98
N HIS A 454 21.58 -7.11 -3.03
CA HIS A 454 20.99 -8.44 -2.95
C HIS A 454 22.04 -9.52 -2.73
N LYS A 455 22.44 -9.71 -1.49
CA LYS A 455 23.25 -10.84 -1.08
C LYS A 455 22.38 -12.09 -0.95
N PRO A 456 22.95 -13.30 -1.12
CA PRO A 456 22.22 -14.54 -0.87
C PRO A 456 21.56 -14.52 0.52
N PHE A 457 20.30 -14.94 0.59
CA PHE A 457 19.52 -15.03 1.84
C PHE A 457 19.16 -16.49 2.13
N ALA A 458 20.17 -17.32 2.17
CA ALA A 458 20.11 -18.76 2.42
C ALA A 458 21.43 -19.28 3.02
N GLY A 459 21.44 -20.54 3.42
CA GLY A 459 22.61 -21.22 3.97
C GLY A 459 22.96 -20.81 5.40
N ASN A 460 24.04 -21.39 5.92
CA ASN A 460 24.42 -21.29 7.33
C ASN A 460 24.74 -19.88 7.82
N LYS A 461 25.13 -18.97 6.91
CA LYS A 461 25.53 -17.62 7.29
C LYS A 461 24.42 -16.59 7.21
N TYR A 462 23.55 -16.69 6.21
CA TYR A 462 22.58 -15.66 5.91
C TYR A 462 21.12 -16.15 5.96
N GLY A 463 20.91 -17.47 6.02
CA GLY A 463 19.60 -18.10 6.00
C GLY A 463 19.08 -18.54 7.37
N ILE A 464 19.67 -18.10 8.49
CA ILE A 464 19.18 -18.48 9.84
C ILE A 464 17.77 -17.95 10.02
N ILE A 465 16.81 -18.84 10.32
CA ILE A 465 15.40 -18.51 10.49
C ILE A 465 15.18 -17.99 11.90
N GLU A 466 15.23 -16.68 12.03
CA GLU A 466 15.05 -15.96 13.29
C GLU A 466 13.58 -15.67 13.61
N GLY A 467 13.29 -15.33 14.87
CA GLY A 467 11.95 -14.90 15.32
C GLY A 467 10.93 -16.03 15.52
N ALA A 468 11.25 -17.25 15.11
CA ALA A 468 10.45 -18.43 15.46
C ALA A 468 10.57 -18.79 16.94
N ILE A 469 9.51 -19.33 17.54
CA ILE A 469 9.58 -19.97 18.85
C ILE A 469 10.51 -21.19 18.72
N ARG A 470 11.34 -21.41 19.72
CA ARG A 470 12.37 -22.47 19.69
C ARG A 470 11.79 -23.81 19.23
N ASN A 471 12.48 -24.48 18.28
CA ASN A 471 12.10 -25.77 17.69
C ASN A 471 10.69 -25.79 17.04
N SER A 472 10.27 -24.69 16.46
CA SER A 472 8.94 -24.56 15.89
C SER A 472 8.91 -24.14 14.42
N VAL A 473 9.98 -24.38 13.67
CA VAL A 473 9.99 -24.34 12.20
C VAL A 473 9.75 -25.77 11.72
N TYR A 474 8.83 -25.96 10.80
CA TYR A 474 8.48 -27.30 10.28
C TYR A 474 7.87 -27.24 8.87
N PRO A 475 8.11 -28.29 8.04
CA PRO A 475 9.10 -29.30 8.31
C PRO A 475 10.52 -28.73 8.28
N THR A 476 11.42 -29.26 9.12
CA THR A 476 12.84 -29.01 9.06
C THR A 476 13.55 -30.33 8.74
N PHE A 477 14.42 -30.29 7.73
CA PHE A 477 15.11 -31.47 7.20
C PHE A 477 16.47 -31.65 7.88
N ASP A 478 16.90 -32.92 7.99
CA ASP A 478 18.21 -33.29 8.51
C ASP A 478 19.00 -33.95 7.38
N GLU A 479 20.22 -33.47 7.10
CA GLU A 479 21.04 -33.95 5.99
C GLU A 479 21.36 -35.45 6.08
N ASP A 480 21.53 -35.98 7.30
CA ASP A 480 21.87 -37.38 7.52
C ASP A 480 20.66 -38.32 7.35
N LEU A 481 19.43 -37.80 7.49
CA LEU A 481 18.22 -38.62 7.51
C LEU A 481 17.28 -38.40 6.31
N ASP A 482 17.40 -37.25 5.63
CA ASP A 482 16.39 -36.77 4.69
C ASP A 482 16.97 -36.40 3.31
N SER A 483 18.18 -36.83 3.00
CA SER A 483 18.90 -36.46 1.76
C SER A 483 18.08 -36.70 0.49
N GLU A 484 17.41 -37.86 0.37
CA GLU A 484 16.60 -38.19 -0.82
C GLU A 484 15.44 -37.19 -1.04
N VAL A 485 14.73 -36.81 0.03
CA VAL A 485 13.62 -35.85 -0.05
C VAL A 485 14.14 -34.43 -0.32
N MET A 486 15.29 -34.10 0.24
CA MET A 486 15.94 -32.81 -0.01
C MET A 486 16.41 -32.69 -1.47
N ASP A 487 16.95 -33.76 -2.06
CA ASP A 487 17.32 -33.82 -3.47
C ASP A 487 16.09 -33.66 -4.38
N GLU A 488 14.97 -34.36 -4.08
CA GLU A 488 13.71 -34.20 -4.82
C GLU A 488 13.17 -32.75 -4.76
N LEU A 489 13.24 -32.11 -3.61
CA LEU A 489 12.85 -30.69 -3.45
C LEU A 489 13.78 -29.76 -4.23
N ALA A 490 15.09 -30.04 -4.21
CA ALA A 490 16.08 -29.28 -4.93
C ALA A 490 15.93 -29.43 -6.46
N GLU A 491 15.67 -30.63 -6.97
CA GLU A 491 15.36 -30.87 -8.39
C GLU A 491 14.11 -30.10 -8.86
N LYS A 492 13.14 -29.96 -7.97
CA LYS A 492 11.93 -29.16 -8.20
C LYS A 492 12.14 -27.65 -7.96
N HIS A 493 13.35 -27.21 -7.60
CA HIS A 493 13.65 -25.81 -7.23
C HIS A 493 12.72 -25.27 -6.11
N ILE A 494 12.53 -26.05 -5.07
CA ILE A 494 11.72 -25.70 -3.89
C ILE A 494 12.65 -25.37 -2.74
N ASN A 495 12.47 -24.19 -2.16
CA ASN A 495 13.24 -23.74 -1.02
C ASN A 495 12.68 -24.35 0.27
N PHE A 496 13.51 -24.94 1.08
CA PHE A 496 13.12 -25.62 2.31
C PHE A 496 14.02 -25.24 3.50
N ALA A 497 13.57 -25.59 4.70
CA ALA A 497 14.32 -25.38 5.94
C ALA A 497 15.06 -26.64 6.34
N LYS A 498 16.35 -26.52 6.73
CA LYS A 498 17.16 -27.62 7.26
C LYS A 498 17.88 -27.25 8.55
N TYR A 499 18.39 -28.23 9.28
CA TYR A 499 19.31 -27.98 10.39
C TYR A 499 20.72 -27.71 9.87
N ASN A 500 21.42 -26.76 10.50
CA ASN A 500 22.86 -26.61 10.31
C ASN A 500 23.62 -27.44 11.37
N ALA A 501 24.96 -27.43 11.30
CA ALA A 501 25.82 -28.14 12.23
C ALA A 501 25.63 -27.70 13.71
N ASN A 502 25.16 -26.47 13.95
CA ASN A 502 24.85 -25.93 15.28
C ASN A 502 23.41 -26.25 15.75
N ARG A 503 22.64 -27.00 14.96
CA ARG A 503 21.23 -27.26 15.20
C ARG A 503 20.32 -26.03 15.13
N ASP A 504 20.78 -24.94 14.48
CA ASP A 504 19.88 -23.86 14.10
C ASP A 504 19.11 -24.27 12.83
N THR A 505 17.90 -23.76 12.69
CA THR A 505 17.13 -23.93 11.47
C THR A 505 17.52 -22.85 10.47
N VAL A 506 17.86 -23.27 9.25
CA VAL A 506 18.27 -22.36 8.17
C VAL A 506 17.46 -22.60 6.90
N ARG A 507 17.18 -21.55 6.14
CA ARG A 507 16.70 -21.67 4.76
C ARG A 507 17.84 -22.26 3.92
N ALA A 508 17.64 -23.45 3.39
CA ALA A 508 18.70 -24.23 2.73
C ALA A 508 19.08 -23.64 1.37
N MET A 509 18.09 -23.17 0.60
CA MET A 509 18.22 -22.73 -0.79
C MET A 509 17.50 -21.39 -1.01
N GLN A 510 17.74 -20.78 -2.18
CA GLN A 510 17.05 -19.57 -2.66
C GLN A 510 16.73 -19.65 -4.16
N ASP A 511 16.31 -20.82 -4.60
CA ASP A 511 16.07 -21.08 -6.02
C ASP A 511 14.78 -20.46 -6.51
N THR A 512 14.82 -19.93 -7.74
CA THR A 512 13.62 -19.58 -8.50
C THR A 512 13.06 -20.82 -9.19
N ARG A 513 11.82 -20.78 -9.63
CA ARG A 513 11.18 -21.86 -10.40
C ARG A 513 11.65 -21.93 -11.87
N ASN A 514 12.83 -21.46 -12.16
CA ASN A 514 13.43 -21.59 -13.49
C ASN A 514 13.86 -23.04 -13.74
N PRO A 515 13.30 -23.72 -14.74
CA PRO A 515 13.59 -25.16 -14.99
C PRO A 515 14.99 -25.41 -15.55
N LYS A 516 15.66 -24.36 -16.02
CA LYS A 516 17.05 -24.44 -16.49
C LYS A 516 17.98 -23.93 -15.41
N LEU A 517 19.03 -24.67 -15.13
CA LEU A 517 20.08 -24.22 -14.21
C LEU A 517 20.89 -23.11 -14.88
N THR A 518 20.51 -21.87 -14.64
CA THR A 518 21.17 -20.66 -15.13
C THR A 518 21.46 -19.73 -13.96
N ASN A 519 22.18 -18.65 -14.21
CA ASN A 519 22.42 -17.62 -13.18
C ASN A 519 21.12 -17.02 -12.61
N LEU A 520 20.01 -17.04 -13.38
CA LEU A 520 18.69 -16.56 -12.94
C LEU A 520 17.88 -17.62 -12.17
N SER A 521 18.43 -18.80 -11.95
CA SER A 521 17.87 -19.77 -10.99
C SER A 521 18.12 -19.34 -9.54
N GLU A 522 19.00 -18.38 -9.31
CA GLU A 522 19.24 -17.79 -7.99
C GLU A 522 18.37 -16.55 -7.77
N GLN A 523 17.60 -16.52 -6.68
CA GLN A 523 16.70 -15.41 -6.32
C GLN A 523 17.43 -14.05 -6.28
N ASN A 524 18.59 -14.00 -5.62
CA ASN A 524 19.36 -12.75 -5.51
C ASN A 524 19.81 -12.21 -6.86
N ASN A 525 20.21 -13.09 -7.79
CA ASN A 525 20.61 -12.69 -9.13
C ASN A 525 19.44 -12.14 -9.94
N MET A 526 18.26 -12.77 -9.83
CA MET A 526 17.06 -12.27 -10.49
C MET A 526 16.62 -10.89 -9.94
N LEU A 527 16.74 -10.67 -8.63
CA LEU A 527 16.44 -9.37 -8.02
C LEU A 527 17.40 -8.28 -8.51
N VAL A 528 18.69 -8.60 -8.64
CA VAL A 528 19.67 -7.66 -9.25
C VAL A 528 19.26 -7.29 -10.67
N VAL A 529 18.81 -8.26 -11.48
CA VAL A 529 18.34 -7.99 -12.85
C VAL A 529 17.12 -7.09 -12.87
N LEU A 530 16.16 -7.29 -11.94
CA LEU A 530 14.99 -6.44 -11.83
C LEU A 530 15.32 -5.01 -11.37
N ASP A 531 16.32 -4.84 -10.50
CA ASP A 531 16.83 -3.52 -10.11
C ASP A 531 17.48 -2.80 -11.28
N ILE A 532 18.39 -3.49 -12.01
CA ILE A 532 19.02 -2.95 -13.20
C ILE A 532 17.97 -2.53 -14.24
N LYS A 533 16.94 -3.37 -14.43
CA LYS A 533 15.84 -3.07 -15.34
C LYS A 533 15.10 -1.78 -14.94
N ARG A 534 14.74 -1.62 -13.66
CA ARG A 534 14.06 -0.41 -13.16
C ARG A 534 14.90 0.85 -13.36
N ASP A 535 16.19 0.77 -13.02
CA ASP A 535 17.11 1.87 -13.19
C ASP A 535 17.25 2.24 -14.68
N ALA A 536 17.37 1.24 -15.56
CA ALA A 536 17.45 1.44 -17.00
C ALA A 536 16.17 2.09 -17.56
N GLU A 537 14.98 1.62 -17.14
CA GLU A 537 13.70 2.21 -17.53
C GLU A 537 13.61 3.69 -17.14
N GLN A 538 14.08 4.06 -15.94
CA GLN A 538 14.08 5.46 -15.49
C GLN A 538 15.06 6.34 -16.28
N ILE A 539 16.23 5.81 -16.62
CA ILE A 539 17.20 6.53 -17.45
C ILE A 539 16.64 6.72 -18.86
N CYS A 540 16.09 5.64 -19.44
CA CYS A 540 15.56 5.69 -20.80
C CYS A 540 14.35 6.59 -20.94
N ALA A 541 13.54 6.75 -19.88
CA ALA A 541 12.43 7.70 -19.88
C ALA A 541 12.85 9.16 -20.14
N GLN A 542 14.12 9.50 -19.85
CA GLN A 542 14.66 10.83 -20.11
C GLN A 542 14.97 11.07 -21.59
N PHE A 543 15.03 10.02 -22.41
CA PHE A 543 15.37 10.09 -23.82
C PHE A 543 14.14 10.05 -24.73
N GLU A 544 12.95 9.87 -24.18
CA GLU A 544 11.70 9.90 -24.95
C GLU A 544 11.49 11.28 -25.58
N PHE A 545 11.24 11.32 -26.89
CA PHE A 545 11.16 12.53 -27.74
C PHE A 545 12.44 13.36 -27.89
N GLU A 546 13.58 12.90 -27.39
CA GLU A 546 14.88 13.50 -27.68
C GLU A 546 15.40 13.08 -29.07
N PHE A 547 16.35 13.83 -29.59
CA PHE A 547 17.02 13.47 -30.85
C PHE A 547 17.86 12.21 -30.70
N ALA A 548 17.99 11.45 -31.77
CA ALA A 548 18.70 10.17 -31.79
C ALA A 548 19.78 10.12 -32.88
N GLU A 549 20.52 11.21 -33.04
CA GLU A 549 21.69 11.27 -33.91
C GLU A 549 22.92 10.63 -33.26
N ALA A 550 24.00 10.45 -33.96
CA ALA A 550 25.19 9.76 -33.45
C ALA A 550 25.78 10.45 -32.19
N GLU A 551 25.73 11.78 -32.12
CA GLU A 551 26.18 12.57 -30.97
C GLU A 551 25.28 12.36 -29.76
N ASP A 552 23.95 12.30 -29.95
CA ASP A 552 22.98 12.06 -28.90
C ASP A 552 23.12 10.64 -28.33
N ILE A 553 23.29 9.63 -29.19
CA ILE A 553 23.53 8.24 -28.77
C ILE A 553 24.84 8.15 -27.97
N SER A 554 25.87 8.90 -28.35
CA SER A 554 27.11 8.97 -27.57
C SER A 554 26.90 9.60 -26.20
N ARG A 555 26.06 10.67 -26.11
CA ARG A 555 25.68 11.28 -24.85
C ARG A 555 24.87 10.32 -23.98
N TYR A 556 23.90 9.57 -24.55
CA TYR A 556 23.11 8.56 -23.84
C TYR A 556 24.00 7.42 -23.32
N ASN A 557 24.94 6.96 -24.13
CA ASN A 557 25.94 5.98 -23.68
C ASN A 557 26.83 6.53 -22.55
N THR A 558 27.11 7.83 -22.52
CA THR A 558 27.80 8.48 -21.39
C THR A 558 26.93 8.54 -20.15
N ILE A 559 25.61 8.83 -20.29
CA ILE A 559 24.65 8.76 -19.19
C ILE A 559 24.52 7.33 -18.69
N LEU A 560 24.38 6.34 -19.54
CA LEU A 560 24.37 4.93 -19.19
C LEU A 560 25.70 4.45 -18.53
N GLN A 561 26.81 5.18 -18.66
CA GLN A 561 27.98 4.97 -17.83
C GLN A 561 27.73 5.11 -16.30
N GLY A 562 26.63 5.85 -15.64
CA GLY A 562 26.13 5.87 -14.21
C GLY A 562 25.50 4.55 -13.77
N LEU A 563 24.75 3.85 -14.64
CA LEU A 563 24.07 2.61 -14.30
C LEU A 563 25.07 1.51 -13.91
N VAL A 564 26.08 1.30 -14.70
CA VAL A 564 26.96 0.17 -14.55
C VAL A 564 28.00 0.37 -13.43
N SER A 565 28.43 1.61 -13.07
CA SER A 565 29.26 1.84 -11.86
C SER A 565 28.54 1.48 -10.57
N LYS A 566 27.19 1.56 -10.53
CA LYS A 566 26.35 1.15 -9.40
C LYS A 566 26.43 -0.37 -9.15
N TYR A 567 26.46 -1.16 -10.22
CA TYR A 567 26.35 -2.62 -10.13
C TYR A 567 27.67 -3.36 -10.34
N ASN A 568 28.60 -2.81 -11.16
CA ASN A 568 29.85 -3.44 -11.49
C ASN A 568 30.70 -3.70 -10.25
N GLU A 569 31.22 -4.91 -10.09
CA GLU A 569 31.96 -5.40 -8.93
C GLU A 569 31.22 -5.32 -7.59
N ALA A 570 30.18 -4.48 -7.50
CA ALA A 570 29.37 -4.32 -6.30
C ALA A 570 28.39 -5.48 -6.12
N GLN A 571 27.53 -5.72 -7.11
CA GLN A 571 26.50 -6.78 -7.08
C GLN A 571 26.73 -7.85 -8.14
N VAL A 572 27.25 -7.49 -9.30
CA VAL A 572 27.62 -8.39 -10.38
C VAL A 572 29.16 -8.42 -10.55
N ARG A 573 29.71 -9.40 -11.30
CA ARG A 573 31.11 -9.47 -11.61
C ARG A 573 31.48 -8.41 -12.63
N SER A 574 30.71 -8.32 -13.69
CA SER A 574 30.81 -7.29 -14.72
C SER A 574 29.46 -7.03 -15.34
N ILE A 575 29.28 -5.84 -15.92
CA ILE A 575 28.05 -5.42 -16.59
C ILE A 575 28.38 -4.42 -17.69
N SER A 576 27.66 -4.44 -18.82
CA SER A 576 27.74 -3.43 -19.88
C SER A 576 26.38 -2.96 -20.31
N ALA A 577 26.26 -1.68 -20.62
CA ALA A 577 25.07 -1.07 -21.17
C ALA A 577 25.46 -0.24 -22.40
N VAL A 578 24.95 -0.62 -23.55
CA VAL A 578 25.24 0.04 -24.82
C VAL A 578 23.96 0.35 -25.56
N MET A 579 23.77 1.62 -25.83
CA MET A 579 22.67 2.10 -26.67
C MET A 579 23.16 2.24 -28.10
N SER A 580 22.43 1.70 -29.04
CA SER A 580 22.73 1.71 -30.47
C SER A 580 21.45 1.88 -31.28
N LYS A 581 21.63 2.09 -32.58
CA LYS A 581 20.54 2.28 -33.53
C LYS A 581 20.96 1.69 -34.89
N SER A 582 20.23 0.70 -35.34
CA SER A 582 20.39 0.12 -36.68
C SER A 582 19.61 0.94 -37.73
N ASP A 583 19.85 0.69 -39.01
CA ASP A 583 19.16 1.32 -40.11
C ASP A 583 17.62 1.08 -40.07
N TRP A 584 17.20 -0.10 -39.59
CA TRP A 584 15.80 -0.43 -39.43
C TRP A 584 15.18 0.36 -38.27
N GLU A 585 15.83 0.41 -37.13
CA GLU A 585 15.40 1.16 -35.94
C GLU A 585 15.36 2.65 -36.22
N SER A 586 16.31 3.16 -37.03
CA SER A 586 16.33 4.54 -37.48
C SER A 586 15.05 4.92 -38.26
N LYS A 587 14.59 4.03 -39.13
CA LYS A 587 13.37 4.23 -39.92
C LYS A 587 12.08 4.15 -39.06
N HIS A 588 12.14 3.58 -37.86
CA HIS A 588 11.00 3.39 -36.97
C HIS A 588 11.09 4.25 -35.71
N ASN A 589 12.06 5.17 -35.61
CA ASN A 589 12.29 6.02 -34.43
C ASN A 589 12.52 5.21 -33.14
N ILE A 590 13.29 4.13 -33.24
CA ILE A 590 13.62 3.23 -32.14
C ILE A 590 15.08 3.37 -31.81
N ILE A 591 15.44 3.36 -30.51
CA ILE A 591 16.80 3.17 -30.01
C ILE A 591 16.84 1.87 -29.23
N HIS A 592 17.88 1.09 -29.41
CA HIS A 592 18.05 -0.20 -28.76
C HIS A 592 19.11 -0.10 -27.65
N LEU A 593 18.72 -0.42 -26.42
CA LEU A 593 19.62 -0.56 -25.28
C LEU A 593 19.88 -2.05 -25.02
N VAL A 594 21.15 -2.45 -25.08
CA VAL A 594 21.60 -3.79 -24.68
C VAL A 594 22.35 -3.69 -23.36
N ILE A 595 21.91 -4.44 -22.37
CA ILE A 595 22.62 -4.61 -21.09
C ILE A 595 23.08 -6.06 -21.00
N ALA A 596 24.37 -6.27 -20.97
CA ALA A 596 24.99 -7.58 -20.76
C ALA A 596 25.65 -7.62 -19.39
N LEU A 597 25.47 -8.71 -18.65
CA LEU A 597 26.02 -8.82 -17.29
C LEU A 597 26.52 -10.25 -16.99
N VAL A 598 27.47 -10.34 -16.07
CA VAL A 598 28.00 -11.58 -15.52
C VAL A 598 27.81 -11.56 -14.01
N HIS A 599 27.02 -12.46 -13.48
CA HIS A 599 26.82 -12.57 -12.04
C HIS A 599 28.08 -13.09 -11.32
N LYS A 600 28.13 -12.86 -10.00
CA LYS A 600 29.14 -13.48 -9.13
C LYS A 600 28.73 -14.91 -8.85
N ASP A 601 29.71 -15.81 -8.91
CA ASP A 601 29.48 -17.23 -8.62
C ASP A 601 29.17 -17.45 -7.14
N LEU A 602 28.27 -18.37 -6.87
CA LEU A 602 27.93 -18.81 -5.53
C LEU A 602 28.48 -20.20 -5.26
N VAL A 603 29.02 -20.41 -4.07
CA VAL A 603 29.45 -21.73 -3.62
C VAL A 603 28.22 -22.48 -3.10
N ARG A 604 27.78 -23.51 -3.83
CA ARG A 604 26.69 -24.41 -3.39
C ARG A 604 27.23 -25.65 -2.68
N THR A 605 28.33 -26.21 -3.17
CA THR A 605 28.95 -27.43 -2.66
C THR A 605 30.45 -27.24 -2.46
N THR A 606 30.98 -27.74 -1.37
CA THR A 606 32.40 -27.78 -1.09
C THR A 606 32.84 -29.24 -0.97
N ILE A 607 33.76 -29.66 -1.80
CA ILE A 607 34.39 -30.98 -1.69
C ILE A 607 35.67 -30.81 -0.88
N ILE A 608 35.81 -31.64 0.16
CA ILE A 608 36.99 -31.67 1.01
C ILE A 608 37.68 -33.01 0.76
N GLU A 609 38.83 -32.99 0.14
CA GLU A 609 39.70 -34.15 0.00
C GLU A 609 40.81 -34.09 1.07
N ILE A 610 40.99 -35.20 1.78
CA ILE A 610 42.03 -35.34 2.78
C ILE A 610 42.92 -36.51 2.36
N ASP A 611 44.09 -36.21 1.82
CA ASP A 611 45.08 -37.20 1.50
C ASP A 611 45.98 -37.49 2.69
N VAL A 612 45.93 -38.73 3.18
CA VAL A 612 46.79 -39.17 4.26
C VAL A 612 47.95 -39.96 3.70
N ASN A 613 49.10 -39.30 3.53
CA ASN A 613 50.32 -39.90 3.01
C ASN A 613 51.28 -40.28 4.15
N ARG A 614 52.18 -41.26 3.91
CA ARG A 614 53.30 -41.51 4.81
C ARG A 614 54.33 -40.39 4.66
N ASP A 615 55.12 -40.13 5.71
CA ASP A 615 56.13 -39.04 5.77
C ASP A 615 57.10 -39.00 4.56
N SER A 616 57.32 -40.13 3.91
CA SER A 616 58.18 -40.23 2.73
C SER A 616 57.58 -39.71 1.41
N ASP A 617 56.24 -39.41 1.38
CA ASP A 617 55.51 -39.16 0.15
C ASP A 617 55.00 -37.69 0.07
N VAL A 618 55.33 -36.84 1.06
CA VAL A 618 54.96 -35.42 1.04
C VAL A 618 55.91 -34.64 0.14
N THR A 619 55.56 -34.47 -1.11
CA THR A 619 56.17 -33.45 -1.97
C THR A 619 55.43 -32.13 -1.75
N VAL A 620 56.03 -31.17 -1.03
CA VAL A 620 55.56 -29.80 -0.94
C VAL A 620 55.73 -29.14 -2.29
N GLY A 621 54.63 -28.94 -3.02
CA GLY A 621 54.58 -28.21 -4.28
C GLY A 621 54.28 -26.73 -4.06
#